data_9e0a288cdc7844a4d10ec523e48e5747
#
_entry.id   9e0a288cdc7844a4d10ec523e48e5747
#
_cell.length_a   1.000
_cell.length_b   1.000
_cell.length_c   1.000
_cell.angle_alpha   90.00
_cell.angle_beta   90.00
_cell.angle_gamma   90.00
#
_symmetry.space_group_name_H-M   'P 1'
#
loop_
_entity.id
_entity.type
_entity.pdbx_description
1 polymer ?
#
loop_
_entity_poly.entity_id
_entity_poly.type
_entity_poly.pdbx_seq_one_letter_code
_entity_poly.pdbx_strand_id
1 'polypeptide(L)'
;MTAISTTHRGTELPKSLSRRHPAHTSLIRILSASVSWCVVLLLLVVAPSWAQTTTASKTRDHVQTLASERFGGREAGSEGERLAGDYIATQLGRFGAKPLPGKSDMFEPFQFTAGARDGGSRVSVRYLPSGGAATGIEAAARALAFSDDAEVTADVVFVGYGIVVPDSQNFGYDSYATLDVRDKIVVVLRYFPEDAEKDTKAILARYSDLRYKAMQARQHGAKAMLVVTGPRSPNAGEMVPMTYDTAIAGSGIPAASIDGRTADWLFKSSTKTLADAQKELDTGNPHVAGFELPNTSVAMKTAVQRVTHTARNVVGYLPATSPTTGQQKPWIVVGAHYDHLGRGEGGNSLASKDDAGKPHLGADDNASGTATVMALADALSKMPVRTRNVVFALWSAEELGLVGSAEFANKPPVPIDQIDAYINFDMVGRMQENKLTAQATGTSPSWPSILERANVAAGFDLTLQEDPYQPTDVASFNGAGVPSLSFTTGAHADYHKPSDTADKIDYTDLDRVADFATSIVRRLMDTVDPLQFVKVEQSQQSASRTGVRVFTGTIPDYASNAKGLLLSGVIGGGPAEQAGLQKGDVVVEIAGQSIANIYDYTYALDLLKIGEPVKVVYMRGTERRETQLTPSARK
;
A
#
# COMPACT_ATOMS: atom_id res chain seq x y z
N MET A 1 -20.09 -50.42 -30.84
CA MET A 1 -21.04 -50.29 -31.95
C MET A 1 -20.79 -48.92 -32.52
N THR A 2 -20.05 -48.94 -33.53
CA THR A 2 -20.31 -48.56 -34.93
C THR A 2 -20.24 -47.02 -35.05
N ALA A 3 -19.13 -46.43 -35.43
CA ALA A 3 -18.45 -46.44 -36.75
C ALA A 3 -19.27 -45.69 -37.81
N ILE A 4 -18.75 -44.70 -38.45
CA ILE A 4 -18.03 -44.62 -39.74
C ILE A 4 -18.23 -43.19 -40.21
N SER A 5 -17.20 -42.33 -40.44
CA SER A 5 -16.33 -42.24 -41.63
C SER A 5 -17.08 -41.69 -42.87
N THR A 6 -16.66 -40.77 -43.60
CA THR A 6 -15.52 -40.54 -44.50
C THR A 6 -15.70 -39.20 -45.24
N THR A 7 -14.70 -38.42 -45.35
CA THR A 7 -13.71 -38.19 -46.46
C THR A 7 -14.22 -37.57 -47.74
N HIS A 8 -13.57 -36.60 -48.20
CA HIS A 8 -12.66 -36.42 -49.31
C HIS A 8 -12.89 -35.15 -50.16
N ARG A 9 -11.82 -34.44 -50.33
CA ARG A 9 -11.09 -34.01 -51.56
C ARG A 9 -11.87 -33.07 -52.46
N GLY A 10 -11.32 -32.06 -52.98
CA GLY A 10 -9.95 -31.73 -53.36
C GLY A 10 -9.96 -31.06 -54.69
N THR A 11 -8.91 -30.35 -54.96
CA THR A 11 -8.32 -29.96 -56.29
C THR A 11 -8.89 -28.74 -56.98
N GLU A 12 -8.10 -27.82 -57.13
CA GLU A 12 -7.00 -27.44 -58.02
C GLU A 12 -7.37 -26.31 -58.98
N LEU A 13 -6.45 -25.39 -59.03
CA LEU A 13 -6.20 -24.40 -60.07
C LEU A 13 -6.04 -25.03 -61.48
N PRO A 14 -6.11 -24.31 -62.61
CA PRO A 14 -4.94 -23.62 -63.06
C PRO A 14 -5.15 -22.32 -63.92
N LYS A 15 -4.20 -21.47 -63.84
CA LYS A 15 -3.29 -20.78 -64.81
C LYS A 15 -3.76 -20.63 -66.28
N SER A 16 -3.61 -19.42 -66.78
CA SER A 16 -2.55 -19.00 -67.69
C SER A 16 -2.98 -18.20 -68.93
N LEU A 17 -2.17 -17.20 -69.20
CA LEU A 17 -1.59 -16.74 -70.51
C LEU A 17 -2.53 -16.01 -71.50
N SER A 18 -2.25 -14.92 -71.94
CA SER A 18 -1.12 -14.23 -72.50
C SER A 18 -1.51 -13.36 -73.71
N ARG A 19 -0.84 -12.22 -73.84
CA ARG A 19 -0.37 -11.57 -75.06
C ARG A 19 -1.39 -10.90 -76.01
N ARG A 20 -1.19 -9.70 -76.44
CA ARG A 20 -0.21 -8.96 -77.19
C ARG A 20 -0.85 -7.71 -77.79
N HIS A 21 -0.05 -6.64 -77.78
CA HIS A 21 -0.10 -5.48 -78.70
C HIS A 21 -0.17 -5.86 -80.21
N PRO A 22 -0.34 -4.95 -81.19
CA PRO A 22 0.21 -3.61 -81.23
C PRO A 22 -0.64 -2.55 -82.01
N ALA A 23 -0.34 -1.31 -81.77
CA ALA A 23 0.27 -0.25 -82.64
C ALA A 23 -0.47 0.26 -83.91
N HIS A 24 -0.29 1.49 -84.08
CA HIS A 24 -0.11 2.36 -85.29
C HIS A 24 -1.18 3.43 -85.45
N THR A 25 -0.68 4.55 -85.41
CA THR A 25 -0.20 5.65 -86.29
C THR A 25 -1.26 6.62 -86.73
N SER A 26 -0.98 7.81 -86.44
CA SER A 26 -0.51 8.96 -87.24
C SER A 26 -1.54 9.92 -87.80
N LEU A 27 -1.26 11.08 -87.52
CA LEU A 27 -0.96 12.30 -88.33
C LEU A 27 -2.07 13.33 -88.57
N ILE A 28 -1.81 14.49 -88.04
CA ILE A 28 -1.56 15.82 -88.70
C ILE A 28 -2.76 16.69 -89.10
N ARG A 29 -2.65 17.91 -88.59
CA ARG A 29 -2.78 19.28 -89.15
C ARG A 29 -4.03 20.05 -88.75
N ILE A 30 -3.85 21.13 -88.18
CA ILE A 30 -3.36 22.51 -88.41
C ILE A 30 -4.49 23.53 -88.27
N LEU A 31 -4.16 24.56 -87.50
CA LEU A 31 -4.53 25.98 -87.51
C LEU A 31 -6.00 26.38 -87.28
N SER A 32 -6.22 27.14 -86.24
CA SER A 32 -6.13 28.62 -86.38
C SER A 32 -6.43 29.29 -84.99
N ALA A 33 -5.78 30.42 -84.87
CA ALA A 33 -5.74 31.29 -83.71
C ALA A 33 -7.09 31.95 -83.42
N SER A 34 -7.36 32.11 -82.13
CA SER A 34 -8.02 33.31 -81.57
C SER A 34 -7.63 33.51 -80.13
N VAL A 35 -6.97 34.62 -79.88
CA VAL A 35 -6.58 35.17 -78.62
C VAL A 35 -7.82 35.55 -77.87
N SER A 36 -8.02 34.96 -76.65
CA SER A 36 -8.92 35.53 -75.69
C SER A 36 -8.26 35.45 -74.34
N TRP A 37 -7.88 36.59 -73.80
CA TRP A 37 -7.36 36.78 -72.47
C TRP A 37 -8.44 36.42 -71.45
N CYS A 38 -8.35 35.27 -70.79
CA CYS A 38 -8.99 35.02 -69.50
C CYS A 38 -7.92 35.06 -68.46
N VAL A 39 -7.91 36.14 -67.72
CA VAL A 39 -7.19 36.29 -66.43
C VAL A 39 -7.84 35.31 -65.51
N VAL A 40 -7.21 34.15 -65.28
CA VAL A 40 -7.53 33.28 -64.15
C VAL A 40 -6.85 33.88 -62.92
N LEU A 41 -7.60 34.66 -62.20
CA LEU A 41 -7.25 35.00 -60.80
C LEU A 41 -7.19 33.68 -60.03
N LEU A 42 -5.99 33.17 -59.77
CA LEU A 42 -5.73 32.18 -58.76
C LEU A 42 -5.94 32.89 -57.41
N LEU A 43 -7.16 32.85 -56.89
CA LEU A 43 -7.44 33.09 -55.47
C LEU A 43 -6.77 31.93 -54.72
N LEU A 44 -5.52 32.13 -54.30
CA LEU A 44 -4.93 31.42 -53.16
C LEU A 44 -5.81 31.74 -51.95
N VAL A 45 -6.77 30.88 -51.70
CA VAL A 45 -7.41 30.78 -50.38
C VAL A 45 -6.30 30.32 -49.44
N VAL A 46 -5.57 31.27 -48.90
CA VAL A 46 -4.81 31.04 -47.66
C VAL A 46 -5.88 30.76 -46.59
N ALA A 47 -6.23 29.48 -46.46
CA ALA A 47 -6.92 29.05 -45.25
C ALA A 47 -6.04 29.53 -44.07
N PRO A 48 -6.55 30.35 -43.19
CA PRO A 48 -5.80 30.62 -41.98
C PRO A 48 -5.59 29.24 -41.35
N SER A 49 -4.36 28.75 -41.36
CA SER A 49 -3.97 27.69 -40.45
C SER A 49 -4.25 28.29 -39.07
N TRP A 50 -5.37 27.89 -38.49
CA TRP A 50 -5.60 28.06 -37.06
C TRP A 50 -4.47 27.23 -36.46
N ALA A 51 -3.32 27.85 -36.22
CA ALA A 51 -2.38 27.34 -35.27
C ALA A 51 -3.21 27.20 -33.99
N GLN A 52 -3.62 25.98 -33.68
CA GLN A 52 -4.06 25.69 -32.36
C GLN A 52 -2.90 26.14 -31.47
N THR A 53 -3.05 27.31 -30.86
CA THR A 53 -2.22 27.67 -29.72
C THR A 53 -2.48 26.58 -28.69
N THR A 54 -1.63 25.56 -28.71
CA THR A 54 -1.63 24.56 -27.64
C THR A 54 -1.37 25.36 -26.36
N THR A 55 -2.41 25.61 -25.60
CA THR A 55 -2.30 26.20 -24.27
C THR A 55 -1.28 25.35 -23.52
N ALA A 56 -0.25 25.97 -22.97
CA ALA A 56 0.75 25.23 -22.20
C ALA A 56 0.05 24.44 -21.09
N SER A 57 0.42 23.16 -20.96
CA SER A 57 -0.15 22.31 -19.95
C SER A 57 0.09 22.89 -18.55
N LYS A 58 -0.93 22.88 -17.71
CA LYS A 58 -0.93 23.41 -16.33
C LYS A 58 -0.18 22.49 -15.37
N THR A 59 -0.12 21.19 -15.69
CA THR A 59 0.37 20.14 -14.80
C THR A 59 1.73 19.59 -15.23
N ARG A 60 2.09 19.69 -16.54
CA ARG A 60 3.30 19.07 -17.11
C ARG A 60 4.58 19.44 -16.37
N ASP A 61 4.83 20.73 -16.17
CA ASP A 61 6.08 21.20 -15.54
C ASP A 61 6.20 20.69 -14.11
N HIS A 62 5.08 20.57 -13.41
CA HIS A 62 5.04 20.06 -12.04
C HIS A 62 5.34 18.56 -11.99
N VAL A 63 4.68 17.76 -12.83
CA VAL A 63 4.95 16.31 -12.91
C VAL A 63 6.39 16.04 -13.32
N GLN A 64 6.89 16.68 -14.40
CA GLN A 64 8.26 16.49 -14.88
C GLN A 64 9.29 16.89 -13.84
N THR A 65 9.01 17.91 -13.05
CA THR A 65 9.91 18.34 -11.97
C THR A 65 9.90 17.31 -10.83
N LEU A 66 8.72 16.95 -10.30
CA LEU A 66 8.57 16.03 -9.18
C LEU A 66 9.03 14.61 -9.51
N ALA A 67 8.76 14.14 -10.71
CA ALA A 67 9.19 12.83 -11.20
C ALA A 67 10.60 12.83 -11.84
N SER A 68 11.43 13.85 -11.55
CA SER A 68 12.81 13.87 -12.02
C SER A 68 13.75 13.10 -11.09
N GLU A 69 14.85 12.59 -11.64
CA GLU A 69 15.90 11.90 -10.86
C GLU A 69 16.48 12.77 -9.73
N ARG A 70 16.39 14.10 -9.86
CA ARG A 70 16.84 15.05 -8.83
C ARG A 70 16.21 14.79 -7.47
N PHE A 71 14.97 14.32 -7.44
CA PHE A 71 14.23 14.05 -6.21
C PHE A 71 14.37 12.59 -5.74
N GLY A 72 15.17 11.75 -6.43
CA GLY A 72 15.55 10.42 -5.99
C GLY A 72 14.40 9.47 -5.65
N GLY A 73 13.19 9.73 -6.20
CA GLY A 73 11.98 8.96 -5.89
C GLY A 73 11.25 9.39 -4.61
N ARG A 74 11.56 10.52 -4.05
CA ARG A 74 10.81 11.23 -2.97
C ARG A 74 10.46 10.38 -1.74
N GLU A 75 11.31 9.42 -1.39
CA GLU A 75 11.10 8.59 -0.19
C GLU A 75 10.91 9.46 1.06
N ALA A 76 9.89 9.16 1.85
CA ALA A 76 9.55 9.90 3.06
C ALA A 76 10.76 10.03 4.01
N GLY A 77 11.03 11.24 4.50
CA GLY A 77 12.17 11.58 5.35
C GLY A 77 13.51 11.66 4.62
N SER A 78 13.54 11.48 3.29
CA SER A 78 14.75 11.63 2.48
C SER A 78 15.01 13.08 2.07
N GLU A 79 16.22 13.34 1.55
CA GLU A 79 16.54 14.62 0.92
C GLU A 79 15.66 14.89 -0.31
N GLY A 80 15.29 13.82 -1.06
CA GLY A 80 14.40 13.92 -2.20
C GLY A 80 13.01 14.41 -1.83
N GLU A 81 12.44 13.88 -0.76
CA GLU A 81 11.17 14.34 -0.19
C GLU A 81 11.28 15.80 0.28
N ARG A 82 12.36 16.14 0.98
CA ARG A 82 12.61 17.51 1.44
C ARG A 82 12.63 18.50 0.27
N LEU A 83 13.37 18.19 -0.80
CA LEU A 83 13.46 19.03 -2.00
C LEU A 83 12.10 19.14 -2.72
N ALA A 84 11.32 18.07 -2.78
CA ALA A 84 9.98 18.08 -3.37
C ALA A 84 9.02 18.96 -2.55
N GLY A 85 9.04 18.84 -1.22
CA GLY A 85 8.26 19.69 -0.34
C GLY A 85 8.62 21.17 -0.47
N ASP A 86 9.93 21.51 -0.56
CA ASP A 86 10.39 22.88 -0.78
C ASP A 86 9.91 23.45 -2.13
N TYR A 87 9.94 22.63 -3.17
CA TYR A 87 9.40 23.00 -4.48
C TYR A 87 7.89 23.30 -4.39
N ILE A 88 7.13 22.39 -3.78
CA ILE A 88 5.68 22.52 -3.63
C ILE A 88 5.32 23.77 -2.85
N ALA A 89 5.92 23.98 -1.67
CA ALA A 89 5.68 25.16 -0.84
C ALA A 89 6.00 26.46 -1.58
N THR A 90 7.10 26.47 -2.37
CA THR A 90 7.47 27.61 -3.21
C THR A 90 6.41 27.91 -4.25
N GLN A 91 5.89 26.89 -4.93
CA GLN A 91 4.85 27.08 -5.97
C GLN A 91 3.53 27.53 -5.35
N LEU A 92 3.09 26.90 -4.26
CA LEU A 92 1.89 27.34 -3.53
C LEU A 92 2.00 28.81 -3.09
N GLY A 93 3.17 29.21 -2.59
CA GLY A 93 3.44 30.62 -2.24
C GLY A 93 3.35 31.55 -3.46
N ARG A 94 3.84 31.16 -4.63
CA ARG A 94 3.69 31.92 -5.88
C ARG A 94 2.23 32.08 -6.31
N PHE A 95 1.39 31.09 -6.04
CA PHE A 95 -0.04 31.17 -6.27
C PHE A 95 -0.79 31.96 -5.17
N GLY A 96 -0.07 32.50 -4.19
CA GLY A 96 -0.64 33.34 -3.13
C GLY A 96 -1.21 32.56 -1.94
N ALA A 97 -0.98 31.26 -1.87
CA ALA A 97 -1.29 30.50 -0.67
C ALA A 97 -0.42 30.97 0.53
N LYS A 98 -0.98 30.87 1.71
CA LYS A 98 -0.36 31.27 2.98
C LYS A 98 -0.24 30.07 3.90
N PRO A 99 0.70 30.11 4.87
CA PRO A 99 0.68 29.18 6.01
C PRO A 99 -0.68 29.24 6.73
N LEU A 100 -1.11 28.12 7.30
CA LEU A 100 -2.35 28.07 8.09
C LEU A 100 -2.31 29.10 9.26
N PRO A 101 -3.45 29.53 9.77
CA PRO A 101 -3.52 30.47 10.89
C PRO A 101 -2.67 30.01 12.08
N GLY A 102 -1.79 30.88 12.56
CA GLY A 102 -0.88 30.59 13.68
C GLY A 102 0.40 29.84 13.32
N LYS A 103 0.62 29.50 12.04
CA LYS A 103 1.85 28.88 11.56
C LYS A 103 2.78 29.89 10.89
N SER A 104 4.09 29.65 11.00
CA SER A 104 5.13 30.50 10.40
C SER A 104 5.41 30.17 8.94
N ASP A 105 5.21 28.92 8.56
CA ASP A 105 5.48 28.37 7.23
C ASP A 105 4.45 27.28 6.87
N MET A 106 4.59 26.68 5.69
CA MET A 106 3.67 25.66 5.17
C MET A 106 4.06 24.23 5.54
N PHE A 107 5.06 24.03 6.40
CA PHE A 107 5.52 22.69 6.75
C PHE A 107 4.94 22.23 8.08
N GLU A 108 4.38 21.02 8.07
CA GLU A 108 3.89 20.30 9.23
C GLU A 108 4.76 19.05 9.45
N PRO A 109 5.88 19.17 10.21
CA PRO A 109 6.78 18.06 10.43
C PRO A 109 6.18 17.02 11.39
N PHE A 110 6.44 15.75 11.12
CA PHE A 110 6.09 14.63 12.00
C PHE A 110 7.18 13.57 11.98
N GLN A 111 7.25 12.77 13.05
CA GLN A 111 8.18 11.65 13.14
C GLN A 111 7.48 10.34 12.80
N PHE A 112 8.20 9.45 12.13
CA PHE A 112 7.75 8.11 11.79
C PHE A 112 8.91 7.11 11.90
N THR A 113 8.59 5.83 12.06
CA THR A 113 9.58 4.75 12.02
C THR A 113 9.91 4.42 10.59
N ALA A 114 11.14 4.72 10.17
CA ALA A 114 11.63 4.52 8.81
C ALA A 114 12.31 3.15 8.60
N GLY A 115 12.35 2.31 9.61
CA GLY A 115 12.93 0.98 9.56
C GLY A 115 13.57 0.55 10.86
N ALA A 116 14.29 -0.55 10.81
CA ALA A 116 15.04 -1.08 11.94
C ALA A 116 16.43 -1.57 11.51
N ARG A 117 17.38 -1.50 12.40
CA ARG A 117 18.72 -2.10 12.25
C ARG A 117 19.10 -2.85 13.50
N ASP A 118 19.97 -3.84 13.32
CA ASP A 118 20.49 -4.61 14.44
C ASP A 118 21.42 -3.75 15.30
N GLY A 119 21.15 -3.72 16.60
CA GLY A 119 21.89 -2.96 17.60
C GLY A 119 23.04 -3.75 18.25
N GLY A 120 23.47 -4.85 17.65
CA GLY A 120 24.51 -5.72 18.19
C GLY A 120 23.96 -6.98 18.89
N SER A 121 22.97 -7.60 18.26
CA SER A 121 22.43 -8.88 18.73
C SER A 121 23.47 -9.98 18.68
N ARG A 122 23.42 -10.90 19.63
CA ARG A 122 24.38 -12.01 19.75
C ARG A 122 23.74 -13.22 20.38
N VAL A 123 24.34 -14.38 20.13
CA VAL A 123 24.01 -15.65 20.77
C VAL A 123 25.26 -16.33 21.32
N SER A 124 25.11 -17.01 22.45
CA SER A 124 26.09 -17.94 22.97
C SER A 124 25.42 -19.31 23.09
N VAL A 125 25.90 -20.26 22.32
CA VAL A 125 25.46 -21.66 22.34
C VAL A 125 26.34 -22.45 23.26
N ARG A 126 25.79 -23.13 24.24
CA ARG A 126 26.50 -23.95 25.22
C ARG A 126 25.99 -25.38 25.15
N TYR A 127 26.93 -26.31 24.98
CA TYR A 127 26.70 -27.74 25.02
C TYR A 127 27.40 -28.35 26.24
N LEU A 128 26.67 -29.10 27.05
CA LEU A 128 27.17 -29.80 28.24
C LEU A 128 26.97 -31.31 28.08
N PRO A 129 27.95 -32.04 27.53
CA PRO A 129 27.83 -33.50 27.36
C PRO A 129 27.77 -34.20 28.72
N SER A 130 27.05 -35.31 28.82
CA SER A 130 26.99 -36.14 30.02
C SER A 130 28.39 -36.63 30.42
N GLY A 131 28.92 -36.17 31.57
CA GLY A 131 30.21 -36.52 32.08
C GLY A 131 31.41 -35.81 31.44
N GLY A 132 31.19 -34.76 30.60
CA GLY A 132 32.20 -33.99 29.93
C GLY A 132 32.25 -32.52 30.37
N ALA A 133 33.27 -31.80 29.90
CA ALA A 133 33.39 -30.37 30.07
C ALA A 133 32.42 -29.62 29.13
N ALA A 134 31.84 -28.51 29.61
CA ALA A 134 31.03 -27.64 28.78
C ALA A 134 31.87 -27.07 27.62
N THR A 135 31.31 -27.09 26.44
CA THR A 135 31.87 -26.44 25.25
C THR A 135 30.85 -25.46 24.70
N GLY A 136 31.30 -24.43 23.99
CA GLY A 136 30.38 -23.44 23.46
C GLY A 136 30.99 -22.58 22.38
N ILE A 137 30.16 -21.77 21.77
CA ILE A 137 30.51 -20.78 20.77
C ILE A 137 29.73 -19.49 21.04
N GLU A 138 30.43 -18.38 20.92
CA GLU A 138 29.78 -17.07 20.78
C GLU A 138 29.72 -16.68 19.31
N ALA A 139 28.59 -16.19 18.85
CA ALA A 139 28.36 -15.81 17.47
C ALA A 139 27.53 -14.56 17.38
N ALA A 140 27.71 -13.83 16.29
CA ALA A 140 26.77 -12.77 15.92
C ALA A 140 25.40 -13.40 15.62
N ALA A 141 24.36 -12.74 16.08
CA ALA A 141 23.00 -12.96 15.64
C ALA A 141 22.50 -11.68 15.00
N ARG A 142 21.46 -11.76 14.22
CA ARG A 142 20.78 -10.59 13.69
C ARG A 142 19.35 -10.62 14.19
N ALA A 143 18.95 -9.61 14.98
CA ALA A 143 17.56 -9.48 15.37
C ALA A 143 16.66 -9.41 14.14
N LEU A 144 15.47 -9.97 14.23
CA LEU A 144 14.43 -9.71 13.23
C LEU A 144 13.86 -8.32 13.48
N ALA A 145 13.44 -7.61 12.44
CA ALA A 145 13.00 -6.22 12.54
C ALA A 145 11.85 -6.01 13.54
N PHE A 146 11.06 -7.03 13.75
CA PHE A 146 9.92 -7.07 14.68
C PHE A 146 10.24 -7.68 16.05
N SER A 147 11.50 -8.03 16.33
CA SER A 147 11.91 -8.60 17.61
C SER A 147 11.71 -7.62 18.76
N ASP A 148 11.33 -8.12 19.90
CA ASP A 148 11.50 -7.40 21.15
C ASP A 148 12.97 -7.40 21.56
N ASP A 149 13.40 -6.37 22.28
CA ASP A 149 14.73 -6.28 22.88
C ASP A 149 14.71 -7.05 24.21
N ALA A 150 15.57 -8.03 24.33
CA ALA A 150 15.70 -8.81 25.55
C ALA A 150 17.04 -9.56 25.64
N GLU A 151 17.33 -10.03 26.85
CA GLU A 151 18.38 -11.00 27.11
C GLU A 151 17.75 -12.23 27.77
N VAL A 152 17.88 -13.40 27.11
CA VAL A 152 17.21 -14.64 27.49
C VAL A 152 18.20 -15.78 27.49
N THR A 153 18.16 -16.62 28.53
CA THR A 153 18.89 -17.88 28.58
C THR A 153 17.91 -19.00 28.85
N ALA A 154 17.93 -20.03 27.99
CA ALA A 154 17.08 -21.21 28.15
C ALA A 154 17.60 -22.41 27.36
N ASP A 155 17.03 -23.59 27.64
CA ASP A 155 17.19 -24.78 26.84
C ASP A 155 16.54 -24.61 25.46
N VAL A 156 16.90 -25.46 24.51
CA VAL A 156 16.57 -25.29 23.11
C VAL A 156 15.74 -26.45 22.57
N VAL A 157 14.72 -26.11 21.79
CA VAL A 157 13.89 -27.07 21.05
C VAL A 157 13.88 -26.71 19.57
N PHE A 158 14.20 -27.65 18.70
CA PHE A 158 13.99 -27.50 17.25
C PHE A 158 12.54 -27.87 16.91
N VAL A 159 11.78 -26.92 16.38
CA VAL A 159 10.36 -27.09 16.05
C VAL A 159 10.10 -27.18 14.55
N GLY A 160 11.15 -27.52 13.77
CA GLY A 160 11.02 -27.63 12.31
C GLY A 160 10.72 -26.27 11.68
N TYR A 161 9.69 -26.19 10.87
CA TYR A 161 9.32 -24.95 10.20
C TYR A 161 8.57 -23.95 11.10
N GLY A 162 8.12 -24.35 12.29
CA GLY A 162 7.39 -23.47 13.21
C GLY A 162 6.04 -23.00 12.66
N ILE A 163 5.44 -23.78 11.78
CA ILE A 163 4.16 -23.47 11.13
C ILE A 163 3.04 -24.18 11.88
N VAL A 164 1.95 -23.48 12.12
CA VAL A 164 0.67 -24.01 12.59
C VAL A 164 -0.38 -23.58 11.56
N VAL A 165 -1.07 -24.55 10.96
CA VAL A 165 -2.19 -24.25 10.08
C VAL A 165 -3.46 -24.29 10.91
N PRO A 166 -4.28 -23.23 10.94
CA PRO A 166 -5.52 -23.19 11.71
C PRO A 166 -6.50 -24.29 11.29
N ASP A 167 -7.24 -24.84 12.27
CA ASP A 167 -8.26 -25.88 12.03
C ASP A 167 -9.33 -25.46 11.03
N SER A 168 -9.60 -24.15 10.93
CA SER A 168 -10.54 -23.59 9.95
C SER A 168 -10.15 -23.86 8.48
N GLN A 169 -8.89 -24.22 8.23
CA GLN A 169 -8.39 -24.60 6.91
C GLN A 169 -8.60 -26.11 6.58
N ASN A 170 -9.09 -26.90 7.52
CA ASN A 170 -9.23 -28.37 7.41
C ASN A 170 -7.92 -29.06 6.98
N PHE A 171 -6.79 -28.54 7.44
CA PHE A 171 -5.46 -29.05 7.15
C PHE A 171 -4.67 -29.15 8.46
N GLY A 172 -4.54 -30.36 8.98
CA GLY A 172 -3.94 -30.61 10.30
C GLY A 172 -2.42 -30.57 10.26
N TYR A 173 -1.81 -29.38 10.25
CA TYR A 173 -0.37 -29.21 10.34
C TYR A 173 -0.01 -28.29 11.51
N ASP A 174 0.68 -28.85 12.50
CA ASP A 174 1.13 -28.13 13.70
C ASP A 174 2.54 -28.57 14.08
N SER A 175 3.52 -27.69 13.87
CA SER A 175 4.92 -27.93 14.22
C SER A 175 5.15 -28.11 15.74
N TYR A 176 4.22 -27.73 16.59
CA TYR A 176 4.35 -27.76 18.04
C TYR A 176 3.58 -28.92 18.70
N ALA A 177 2.74 -29.64 17.98
CA ALA A 177 1.75 -30.59 18.53
C ALA A 177 2.32 -31.61 19.52
N THR A 178 3.59 -32.02 19.39
CA THR A 178 4.22 -33.05 20.23
C THR A 178 5.37 -32.52 21.10
N LEU A 179 5.55 -31.19 21.15
CA LEU A 179 6.70 -30.54 21.78
C LEU A 179 6.27 -29.68 22.98
N ASP A 180 6.97 -29.79 24.10
CA ASP A 180 6.89 -28.81 25.16
C ASP A 180 7.97 -27.72 24.98
N VAL A 181 7.53 -26.54 24.53
CA VAL A 181 8.40 -25.39 24.26
C VAL A 181 8.29 -24.29 25.31
N ARG A 182 7.49 -24.51 26.35
CA ARG A 182 7.31 -23.53 27.43
C ARG A 182 8.62 -23.24 28.12
N ASP A 183 8.88 -21.96 28.30
CA ASP A 183 10.11 -21.44 28.91
C ASP A 183 11.41 -21.78 28.16
N LYS A 184 11.35 -22.30 26.93
CA LYS A 184 12.50 -22.66 26.10
C LYS A 184 12.71 -21.66 24.95
N ILE A 185 13.86 -21.73 24.30
CA ILE A 185 14.14 -21.06 23.05
C ILE A 185 13.81 -22.02 21.92
N VAL A 186 12.94 -21.62 21.00
CA VAL A 186 12.63 -22.43 19.83
C VAL A 186 13.53 -22.09 18.66
N VAL A 187 13.99 -23.11 17.92
CA VAL A 187 14.72 -22.97 16.66
C VAL A 187 13.76 -23.34 15.53
N VAL A 188 13.59 -22.42 14.58
CA VAL A 188 12.71 -22.60 13.42
C VAL A 188 13.50 -22.46 12.12
N LEU A 189 13.12 -23.24 11.10
CA LEU A 189 13.58 -23.06 9.74
C LEU A 189 12.90 -21.85 9.10
N ARG A 190 13.67 -21.07 8.34
CA ARG A 190 13.14 -20.05 7.42
C ARG A 190 12.35 -20.76 6.30
N TYR A 191 11.40 -20.08 5.70
CA TYR A 191 10.51 -20.58 4.62
C TYR A 191 9.52 -21.66 5.08
N PHE A 192 9.25 -22.65 4.23
CA PHE A 192 8.27 -23.71 4.38
C PHE A 192 8.77 -24.99 3.69
N PRO A 193 8.13 -26.16 3.88
CA PRO A 193 8.49 -27.42 3.21
C PRO A 193 8.52 -27.33 1.69
N GLU A 194 9.70 -27.54 1.09
CA GLU A 194 9.92 -27.30 -0.35
C GLU A 194 9.56 -28.48 -1.25
N ASP A 195 9.61 -29.71 -0.72
CA ASP A 195 9.31 -30.94 -1.47
C ASP A 195 7.84 -31.39 -1.30
N ALA A 196 7.02 -30.60 -0.59
CA ALA A 196 5.61 -30.89 -0.41
C ALA A 196 4.83 -30.82 -1.74
N GLU A 197 3.74 -31.58 -1.82
CA GLU A 197 2.82 -31.50 -2.96
C GLU A 197 2.29 -30.07 -3.15
N LYS A 198 1.94 -29.72 -4.39
CA LYS A 198 1.61 -28.36 -4.80
C LYS A 198 0.55 -27.68 -3.92
N ASP A 199 -0.52 -28.40 -3.59
CA ASP A 199 -1.62 -27.81 -2.80
C ASP A 199 -1.23 -27.67 -1.33
N THR A 200 -0.54 -28.66 -0.76
CA THR A 200 0.06 -28.61 0.57
C THR A 200 1.07 -27.46 0.67
N LYS A 201 1.94 -27.32 -0.33
CA LYS A 201 2.93 -26.26 -0.40
C LYS A 201 2.28 -24.87 -0.40
N ALA A 202 1.19 -24.68 -1.16
CA ALA A 202 0.46 -23.42 -1.19
C ALA A 202 -0.17 -23.06 0.16
N ILE A 203 -0.69 -24.04 0.90
CA ILE A 203 -1.21 -23.84 2.25
C ILE A 203 -0.09 -23.47 3.21
N LEU A 204 1.00 -24.26 3.26
CA LEU A 204 2.11 -24.05 4.19
C LEU A 204 2.84 -22.74 3.93
N ALA A 205 3.00 -22.33 2.65
CA ALA A 205 3.59 -21.06 2.27
C ALA A 205 2.83 -19.86 2.86
N ARG A 206 1.50 -19.92 2.94
CA ARG A 206 0.65 -18.88 3.51
C ARG A 206 0.97 -18.60 4.98
N TYR A 207 1.37 -19.62 5.75
CA TYR A 207 1.67 -19.54 7.19
C TYR A 207 3.18 -19.53 7.48
N SER A 208 4.01 -19.22 6.48
CA SER A 208 5.48 -19.25 6.59
C SER A 208 6.12 -17.93 6.99
N ASP A 209 5.33 -16.87 7.11
CA ASP A 209 5.82 -15.56 7.55
C ASP A 209 6.51 -15.62 8.91
N LEU A 210 7.64 -14.92 9.07
CA LEU A 210 8.45 -15.02 10.28
C LEU A 210 7.78 -14.37 11.50
N ARG A 211 6.94 -13.34 11.31
CA ARG A 211 6.12 -12.79 12.42
C ARG A 211 5.07 -13.79 12.86
N TYR A 212 4.45 -14.48 11.91
CA TYR A 212 3.51 -15.54 12.23
C TYR A 212 4.17 -16.64 13.05
N LYS A 213 5.36 -17.09 12.66
CA LYS A 213 6.14 -18.09 13.43
C LYS A 213 6.51 -17.58 14.81
N ALA A 214 6.89 -16.30 14.95
CA ALA A 214 7.17 -15.69 16.25
C ALA A 214 5.91 -15.62 17.14
N MET A 215 4.76 -15.27 16.55
CA MET A 215 3.48 -15.31 17.25
C MET A 215 3.16 -16.73 17.74
N GLN A 216 3.32 -17.74 16.90
CA GLN A 216 3.07 -19.14 17.26
C GLN A 216 4.03 -19.58 18.39
N ALA A 217 5.32 -19.27 18.29
CA ALA A 217 6.29 -19.56 19.34
C ALA A 217 5.85 -18.96 20.70
N ARG A 218 5.46 -17.68 20.70
CA ARG A 218 4.98 -16.99 21.89
C ARG A 218 3.70 -17.61 22.44
N GLN A 219 2.73 -17.94 21.61
CA GLN A 219 1.46 -18.54 22.04
C GLN A 219 1.65 -19.92 22.67
N HIS A 220 2.66 -20.67 22.22
CA HIS A 220 3.04 -21.94 22.82
C HIS A 220 3.96 -21.80 24.06
N GLY A 221 4.24 -20.54 24.48
CA GLY A 221 4.97 -20.25 25.71
C GLY A 221 6.49 -20.23 25.57
N ALA A 222 7.03 -20.19 24.35
CA ALA A 222 8.47 -20.03 24.14
C ALA A 222 8.95 -18.66 24.63
N LYS A 223 10.18 -18.61 25.20
CA LYS A 223 10.83 -17.36 25.65
C LYS A 223 11.45 -16.57 24.53
N ALA A 224 11.90 -17.24 23.48
CA ALA A 224 12.56 -16.62 22.32
C ALA A 224 12.51 -17.53 21.10
N MET A 225 12.73 -16.95 19.93
CA MET A 225 12.80 -17.67 18.66
C MET A 225 14.13 -17.41 17.95
N LEU A 226 14.80 -18.47 17.52
CA LEU A 226 15.95 -18.42 16.62
C LEU A 226 15.53 -18.94 15.24
N VAL A 227 15.87 -18.19 14.20
CA VAL A 227 15.60 -18.54 12.80
C VAL A 227 16.89 -19.00 12.12
N VAL A 228 16.83 -20.13 11.44
CA VAL A 228 17.91 -20.70 10.65
C VAL A 228 17.46 -20.82 9.20
N THR A 229 18.28 -20.31 8.27
CA THR A 229 18.12 -20.65 6.86
C THR A 229 18.76 -22.01 6.61
N GLY A 230 17.94 -23.02 6.49
CA GLY A 230 18.38 -24.42 6.44
C GLY A 230 19.24 -24.73 5.23
N PRO A 231 20.06 -25.81 5.29
CA PRO A 231 21.02 -26.14 4.23
C PRO A 231 20.38 -26.55 2.90
N ARG A 232 19.10 -26.87 2.88
CA ARG A 232 18.32 -27.21 1.66
C ARG A 232 17.50 -26.03 1.14
N SER A 233 17.47 -24.90 1.87
CA SER A 233 16.68 -23.71 1.52
C SER A 233 17.44 -22.79 0.56
N PRO A 234 16.74 -21.92 -0.17
CA PRO A 234 17.39 -20.76 -0.81
C PRO A 234 18.19 -19.95 0.21
N ASN A 235 19.36 -19.42 -0.18
CA ASN A 235 20.27 -18.68 0.70
C ASN A 235 20.74 -19.48 1.93
N ALA A 236 20.99 -20.78 1.75
CA ALA A 236 21.37 -21.72 2.81
C ALA A 236 22.49 -21.17 3.72
N GLY A 237 22.24 -21.22 5.02
CA GLY A 237 23.21 -20.78 6.05
C GLY A 237 23.33 -19.27 6.22
N GLU A 238 22.66 -18.45 5.41
CA GLU A 238 22.67 -16.99 5.55
C GLU A 238 21.70 -16.54 6.64
N MET A 239 22.09 -15.53 7.40
CA MET A 239 21.18 -14.85 8.32
C MET A 239 20.10 -14.09 7.54
N VAL A 240 18.89 -14.08 8.09
CA VAL A 240 17.79 -13.28 7.54
C VAL A 240 18.19 -11.80 7.53
N PRO A 241 18.12 -11.10 6.40
CA PRO A 241 18.38 -9.66 6.38
C PRO A 241 17.32 -8.93 7.21
N MET A 242 17.71 -7.83 7.85
CA MET A 242 16.72 -6.92 8.41
C MET A 242 16.01 -6.25 7.24
N THR A 243 14.74 -6.55 7.10
CA THR A 243 13.88 -5.88 6.12
C THR A 243 13.39 -4.55 6.70
N TYR A 244 13.09 -3.63 5.81
CA TYR A 244 12.35 -2.43 6.17
C TYR A 244 10.99 -2.86 6.75
N ASP A 245 10.74 -2.48 7.99
CA ASP A 245 9.50 -2.80 8.69
C ASP A 245 9.00 -1.53 9.38
N THR A 246 7.96 -0.96 8.82
CA THR A 246 7.30 0.24 9.35
C THR A 246 6.44 -0.05 10.56
N ALA A 247 6.17 -1.32 10.84
CA ALA A 247 5.39 -1.68 12.02
C ALA A 247 6.16 -1.38 13.29
N ILE A 248 5.60 -0.49 14.06
CA ILE A 248 6.16 0.00 15.32
C ILE A 248 6.05 -1.07 16.42
N ALA A 249 5.05 -1.96 16.33
CA ALA A 249 4.80 -2.98 17.32
C ALA A 249 5.79 -4.15 17.21
N GLY A 250 6.46 -4.50 18.31
CA GLY A 250 7.24 -5.71 18.46
C GLY A 250 6.35 -6.97 18.35
N SER A 251 7.00 -8.14 18.22
CA SER A 251 6.30 -9.44 18.19
C SER A 251 5.83 -9.93 19.56
N GLY A 252 6.23 -9.23 20.64
CA GLY A 252 6.01 -9.70 22.00
C GLY A 252 6.91 -10.87 22.40
N ILE A 253 7.95 -11.16 21.60
CA ILE A 253 8.95 -12.19 21.86
C ILE A 253 10.30 -11.79 21.21
N PRO A 254 11.45 -12.04 21.86
CA PRO A 254 12.75 -11.89 21.25
C PRO A 254 12.93 -12.88 20.08
N ALA A 255 13.32 -12.37 18.92
CA ALA A 255 13.50 -13.19 17.73
C ALA A 255 14.77 -12.77 16.95
N ALA A 256 15.65 -13.72 16.66
CA ALA A 256 16.87 -13.45 15.91
C ALA A 256 17.17 -14.55 14.90
N SER A 257 17.93 -14.19 13.88
CA SER A 257 18.50 -15.13 12.90
C SER A 257 19.96 -15.42 13.23
N ILE A 258 20.37 -16.66 13.00
CA ILE A 258 21.74 -17.14 13.15
C ILE A 258 22.24 -17.75 11.83
N ASP A 259 23.57 -17.79 11.67
CA ASP A 259 24.21 -18.41 10.51
C ASP A 259 24.24 -19.94 10.58
N GLY A 260 24.54 -20.59 9.45
CA GLY A 260 24.59 -22.04 9.34
C GLY A 260 25.61 -22.67 10.29
N ARG A 261 26.76 -22.04 10.53
CA ARG A 261 27.79 -22.55 11.44
C ARG A 261 27.31 -22.56 12.89
N THR A 262 26.60 -21.54 13.31
CA THR A 262 25.96 -21.47 14.64
C THR A 262 24.84 -22.50 14.77
N ALA A 263 24.09 -22.72 13.70
CA ALA A 263 23.08 -23.78 13.64
C ALA A 263 23.71 -25.19 13.78
N ASP A 264 24.83 -25.49 13.13
CA ASP A 264 25.53 -26.76 13.28
C ASP A 264 25.95 -27.00 14.76
N TRP A 265 26.35 -25.95 15.47
CA TRP A 265 26.62 -26.04 16.90
C TRP A 265 25.42 -26.40 17.74
N LEU A 266 24.23 -25.86 17.42
CA LEU A 266 22.99 -26.22 18.09
C LEU A 266 22.68 -27.71 17.93
N PHE A 267 22.93 -28.28 16.75
CA PHE A 267 22.65 -29.67 16.44
C PHE A 267 23.73 -30.65 16.90
N LYS A 268 24.82 -30.15 17.52
CA LYS A 268 25.95 -31.00 17.98
C LYS A 268 25.53 -32.10 18.99
N SER A 269 24.48 -31.85 19.76
CA SER A 269 23.91 -32.79 20.73
C SER A 269 22.89 -33.74 20.10
N SER A 270 22.43 -33.46 18.89
CA SER A 270 21.39 -34.22 18.21
C SER A 270 21.95 -35.48 17.53
N THR A 271 21.13 -36.51 17.44
CA THR A 271 21.38 -37.70 16.62
C THR A 271 21.19 -37.47 15.13
N LYS A 272 20.48 -36.41 14.75
CA LYS A 272 20.23 -36.00 13.37
C LYS A 272 20.95 -34.69 13.07
N THR A 273 21.50 -34.57 11.88
CA THR A 273 21.99 -33.28 11.39
C THR A 273 20.81 -32.37 11.02
N LEU A 274 21.06 -31.05 10.96
CA LEU A 274 20.05 -30.11 10.47
C LEU A 274 19.58 -30.44 9.06
N ALA A 275 20.50 -30.93 8.19
CA ALA A 275 20.19 -31.31 6.81
C ALA A 275 19.25 -32.52 6.74
N ASP A 276 19.48 -33.56 7.58
CA ASP A 276 18.63 -34.74 7.63
C ASP A 276 17.25 -34.38 8.19
N ALA A 277 17.21 -33.59 9.25
CA ALA A 277 15.95 -33.12 9.83
C ALA A 277 15.13 -32.28 8.83
N GLN A 278 15.77 -31.35 8.12
CA GLN A 278 15.11 -30.55 7.10
C GLN A 278 14.58 -31.43 5.95
N LYS A 279 15.37 -32.40 5.49
CA LYS A 279 14.95 -33.32 4.42
C LYS A 279 13.67 -34.08 4.75
N GLU A 280 13.51 -34.52 6.00
CA GLU A 280 12.26 -35.16 6.44
C GLU A 280 11.10 -34.17 6.48
N LEU A 281 11.33 -32.96 7.00
CA LEU A 281 10.31 -31.90 7.10
C LEU A 281 9.88 -31.34 5.74
N ASP A 282 10.79 -31.32 4.76
CA ASP A 282 10.52 -30.80 3.41
C ASP A 282 9.38 -31.54 2.69
N THR A 283 9.10 -32.78 3.08
CA THR A 283 7.97 -33.55 2.56
C THR A 283 6.61 -32.91 2.86
N GLY A 284 6.53 -32.01 3.83
CA GLY A 284 5.27 -31.42 4.31
C GLY A 284 4.38 -32.42 5.07
N ASN A 285 4.92 -33.58 5.46
CA ASN A 285 4.18 -34.57 6.23
C ASN A 285 3.90 -34.04 7.65
N PRO A 286 2.64 -33.89 8.08
CA PRO A 286 2.29 -33.35 9.40
C PRO A 286 2.71 -34.25 10.56
N HIS A 287 3.09 -35.51 10.30
CA HIS A 287 3.58 -36.43 11.32
C HIS A 287 5.09 -36.36 11.54
N VAL A 288 5.81 -35.55 10.77
CA VAL A 288 7.24 -35.29 10.98
C VAL A 288 7.35 -34.10 11.93
N ALA A 289 7.76 -34.36 13.15
CA ALA A 289 7.90 -33.35 14.19
C ALA A 289 9.34 -32.88 14.38
N GLY A 290 9.50 -31.74 15.01
CA GLY A 290 10.77 -31.30 15.63
C GLY A 290 11.16 -32.18 16.83
N PHE A 291 12.22 -31.79 17.54
CA PHE A 291 12.74 -32.55 18.69
C PHE A 291 13.54 -31.63 19.61
N GLU A 292 13.71 -32.07 20.85
CA GLU A 292 14.58 -31.41 21.81
C GLU A 292 16.06 -31.52 21.41
N LEU A 293 16.84 -30.49 21.71
CA LEU A 293 18.29 -30.49 21.57
C LEU A 293 18.90 -30.69 22.96
N PRO A 294 19.10 -31.94 23.41
CA PRO A 294 19.44 -32.23 24.79
C PRO A 294 20.82 -31.64 25.17
N ASN A 295 20.95 -31.25 26.43
CA ASN A 295 22.19 -30.69 26.97
C ASN A 295 22.70 -29.44 26.24
N THR A 296 21.82 -28.77 25.50
CA THR A 296 22.13 -27.54 24.75
C THR A 296 21.30 -26.40 25.32
N SER A 297 21.98 -25.34 25.72
CA SER A 297 21.36 -24.09 26.13
C SER A 297 21.87 -22.92 25.30
N VAL A 298 21.05 -21.90 25.17
CA VAL A 298 21.39 -20.67 24.46
C VAL A 298 21.16 -19.49 25.36
N ALA A 299 22.18 -18.63 25.45
CA ALA A 299 22.02 -17.25 25.90
C ALA A 299 21.93 -16.37 24.64
N MET A 300 20.87 -15.63 24.52
CA MET A 300 20.57 -14.78 23.38
C MET A 300 20.29 -13.37 23.85
N LYS A 301 20.86 -12.39 23.15
CA LYS A 301 20.54 -10.98 23.30
C LYS A 301 20.08 -10.43 21.98
N THR A 302 18.91 -9.82 21.97
CA THR A 302 18.36 -9.05 20.86
C THR A 302 18.40 -7.57 21.17
N ALA A 303 18.76 -6.77 20.15
CA ALA A 303 18.76 -5.33 20.22
C ALA A 303 18.32 -4.78 18.86
N VAL A 304 17.15 -4.16 18.79
CA VAL A 304 16.58 -3.57 17.60
C VAL A 304 16.64 -2.05 17.74
N GLN A 305 17.44 -1.41 16.92
CA GLN A 305 17.46 0.04 16.84
C GLN A 305 16.46 0.49 15.79
N ARG A 306 15.35 1.06 16.25
CA ARG A 306 14.37 1.70 15.35
C ARG A 306 14.95 2.98 14.80
N VAL A 307 14.90 3.11 13.49
CA VAL A 307 15.34 4.31 12.78
C VAL A 307 14.13 5.21 12.68
N THR A 308 14.16 6.34 13.38
CA THR A 308 13.13 7.36 13.31
C THR A 308 13.58 8.44 12.35
N HIS A 309 12.75 8.74 11.36
CA HIS A 309 12.95 9.87 10.46
C HIS A 309 11.87 10.93 10.70
N THR A 310 12.14 12.13 10.22
CA THR A 310 11.18 13.22 10.19
C THR A 310 10.78 13.45 8.75
N ALA A 311 9.50 13.31 8.46
CA ALA A 311 8.87 13.76 7.23
C ALA A 311 8.05 15.00 7.49
N ARG A 312 7.51 15.63 6.47
CA ARG A 312 6.72 16.83 6.62
C ARG A 312 5.61 16.92 5.58
N ASN A 313 4.40 17.14 6.02
CA ASN A 313 3.35 17.57 5.11
C ASN A 313 3.61 19.00 4.64
N VAL A 314 3.18 19.33 3.44
CA VAL A 314 3.16 20.71 2.93
C VAL A 314 1.72 21.19 2.92
N VAL A 315 1.38 22.16 3.77
CA VAL A 315 0.01 22.63 3.98
C VAL A 315 -0.07 24.14 3.86
N GLY A 316 -0.69 24.60 2.80
CA GLY A 316 -0.96 26.02 2.58
C GLY A 316 -2.45 26.26 2.33
N TYR A 317 -2.92 27.50 2.43
CA TYR A 317 -4.30 27.81 2.12
C TYR A 317 -4.49 29.14 1.40
N LEU A 318 -5.53 29.23 0.60
CA LEU A 318 -6.07 30.47 0.08
C LEU A 318 -7.23 30.92 0.96
N PRO A 319 -7.14 32.10 1.61
CA PRO A 319 -8.23 32.60 2.44
C PRO A 319 -9.47 32.94 1.61
N ALA A 320 -10.64 32.84 2.22
CA ALA A 320 -11.86 33.41 1.67
C ALA A 320 -11.68 34.92 1.44
N THR A 321 -12.11 35.42 0.28
CA THR A 321 -12.10 36.87 -0.04
C THR A 321 -13.45 37.54 0.28
N SER A 322 -14.51 36.72 0.36
CA SER A 322 -15.86 37.17 0.70
C SER A 322 -16.57 36.09 1.53
N PRO A 323 -16.14 35.88 2.79
CA PRO A 323 -16.70 34.82 3.63
C PRO A 323 -18.19 35.02 3.86
N THR A 324 -18.96 33.93 3.78
CA THR A 324 -20.40 33.97 4.06
C THR A 324 -20.63 34.07 5.57
N THR A 325 -21.42 35.03 6.01
CA THR A 325 -21.75 35.21 7.43
C THR A 325 -22.53 34.00 7.95
N GLY A 326 -22.09 33.45 9.08
CA GLY A 326 -22.75 32.27 9.71
C GLY A 326 -22.39 30.92 9.10
N GLN A 327 -21.42 30.86 8.21
CA GLN A 327 -20.95 29.60 7.63
C GLN A 327 -20.33 28.69 8.71
N GLN A 328 -20.92 27.51 8.91
CA GLN A 328 -20.52 26.59 9.99
C GLN A 328 -19.21 25.84 9.67
N LYS A 329 -18.97 25.51 8.39
CA LYS A 329 -17.78 24.79 7.94
C LYS A 329 -17.04 25.59 6.88
N PRO A 330 -16.17 26.54 7.29
CA PRO A 330 -15.52 27.48 6.36
C PRO A 330 -14.33 26.89 5.62
N TRP A 331 -13.94 25.63 5.83
CA TRP A 331 -12.75 25.02 5.26
C TRP A 331 -13.10 23.91 4.26
N ILE A 332 -12.44 23.92 3.11
CA ILE A 332 -12.36 22.82 2.15
C ILE A 332 -10.90 22.40 2.10
N VAL A 333 -10.62 21.10 2.17
CA VAL A 333 -9.26 20.56 2.04
C VAL A 333 -9.16 19.80 0.72
N VAL A 334 -8.11 20.07 -0.02
CA VAL A 334 -7.76 19.36 -1.26
C VAL A 334 -6.36 18.81 -1.10
N GLY A 335 -6.15 17.54 -1.39
CA GLY A 335 -4.87 16.89 -1.12
C GLY A 335 -4.46 15.83 -2.14
N ALA A 336 -3.20 15.47 -2.03
CA ALA A 336 -2.54 14.37 -2.70
C ALA A 336 -1.29 14.03 -1.91
N HIS A 337 -0.79 12.80 -1.96
CA HIS A 337 0.54 12.55 -1.42
C HIS A 337 1.63 12.96 -2.41
N TYR A 338 2.81 13.28 -1.92
CA TYR A 338 3.93 13.69 -2.75
C TYR A 338 5.20 12.87 -2.53
N ASP A 339 5.23 12.04 -1.48
CA ASP A 339 6.24 11.01 -1.31
C ASP A 339 6.06 9.85 -2.30
N HIS A 340 7.08 9.01 -2.44
CA HIS A 340 7.02 7.77 -3.18
C HIS A 340 8.13 6.82 -2.67
N LEU A 341 8.46 5.77 -3.42
CA LEU A 341 9.22 4.62 -2.95
C LEU A 341 10.76 4.80 -2.92
N GLY A 342 11.31 5.98 -3.23
CA GLY A 342 12.74 6.15 -3.27
C GLY A 342 13.43 5.21 -4.25
N ARG A 343 14.31 4.34 -3.76
CA ARG A 343 14.95 3.28 -4.54
C ARG A 343 14.30 1.90 -4.36
N GLY A 344 13.09 1.87 -3.80
CA GLY A 344 12.32 0.65 -3.62
C GLY A 344 12.82 -0.24 -2.48
N GLU A 345 13.53 0.33 -1.50
CA GLU A 345 14.07 -0.42 -0.36
C GLU A 345 13.00 -0.73 0.70
N GLY A 346 11.87 -0.04 0.67
CA GLY A 346 10.78 -0.13 1.65
C GLY A 346 9.90 -1.38 1.57
N GLY A 347 10.10 -2.25 0.58
CA GLY A 347 9.39 -3.55 0.49
C GLY A 347 8.11 -3.53 -0.33
N ASN A 348 7.57 -2.38 -0.74
CA ASN A 348 6.39 -2.21 -1.61
C ASN A 348 6.72 -2.00 -3.10
N SER A 349 8.00 -2.06 -3.47
CA SER A 349 8.42 -2.02 -4.86
C SER A 349 8.00 -3.27 -5.63
N LEU A 350 7.47 -3.08 -6.84
CA LEU A 350 7.16 -4.11 -7.82
C LEU A 350 8.21 -4.16 -8.96
N ALA A 351 9.38 -3.57 -8.74
CA ALA A 351 10.49 -3.59 -9.68
C ALA A 351 10.98 -5.02 -9.98
N SER A 352 11.41 -5.24 -11.21
CA SER A 352 12.11 -6.46 -11.60
C SER A 352 13.50 -6.53 -10.94
N LYS A 353 14.13 -7.70 -10.95
CA LYS A 353 15.52 -7.84 -10.46
C LYS A 353 16.50 -6.93 -11.20
N ASP A 354 16.27 -6.69 -12.49
CA ASP A 354 17.11 -5.83 -13.34
C ASP A 354 16.92 -4.33 -13.06
N ASP A 355 15.83 -3.99 -12.39
CA ASP A 355 15.49 -2.63 -11.98
C ASP A 355 15.72 -2.38 -10.49
N ALA A 356 16.22 -3.36 -9.75
CA ALA A 356 16.48 -3.22 -8.32
C ALA A 356 17.43 -2.05 -8.03
N GLY A 357 17.06 -1.22 -7.06
CA GLY A 357 17.82 -0.04 -6.66
C GLY A 357 17.76 1.16 -7.62
N LYS A 358 17.03 1.08 -8.72
CA LYS A 358 16.72 2.26 -9.55
C LYS A 358 15.73 3.17 -8.84
N PRO A 359 15.82 4.50 -9.03
CA PRO A 359 14.85 5.41 -8.44
C PRO A 359 13.44 5.16 -9.03
N HIS A 360 12.46 5.08 -8.16
CA HIS A 360 11.03 5.04 -8.50
C HIS A 360 10.56 6.47 -8.64
N LEU A 361 10.38 6.93 -9.89
CA LEU A 361 10.12 8.35 -10.15
C LEU A 361 8.69 8.76 -9.80
N GLY A 362 7.74 7.81 -9.77
CA GLY A 362 6.37 8.03 -9.33
C GLY A 362 5.69 9.18 -10.06
N ALA A 363 5.62 9.09 -11.39
CA ALA A 363 5.04 10.16 -12.19
C ALA A 363 3.52 10.19 -12.11
N ASP A 364 2.89 9.02 -12.17
CA ASP A 364 1.47 8.90 -11.91
C ASP A 364 1.21 8.76 -10.42
N ASP A 365 2.02 7.99 -9.74
CA ASP A 365 1.97 7.73 -8.30
C ASP A 365 3.09 8.49 -7.56
N ASN A 366 2.90 9.72 -6.95
CA ASN A 366 1.70 10.52 -7.17
C ASN A 366 2.08 11.98 -7.50
N ALA A 367 3.04 12.15 -8.44
CA ALA A 367 3.30 13.49 -8.95
C ALA A 367 2.12 14.04 -9.76
N SER A 368 1.27 13.17 -10.36
CA SER A 368 0.07 13.55 -11.09
C SER A 368 -0.97 14.21 -10.18
N GLY A 369 -1.29 13.58 -9.05
CA GLY A 369 -2.20 14.14 -8.05
C GLY A 369 -1.66 15.42 -7.43
N THR A 370 -0.39 15.43 -7.05
CA THR A 370 0.30 16.63 -6.55
C THR A 370 0.23 17.80 -7.55
N ALA A 371 0.50 17.54 -8.84
CA ALA A 371 0.39 18.56 -9.89
C ALA A 371 -1.05 19.05 -10.08
N THR A 372 -2.03 18.18 -9.94
CA THR A 372 -3.47 18.51 -9.98
C THR A 372 -3.83 19.49 -8.86
N VAL A 373 -3.40 19.23 -7.62
CA VAL A 373 -3.62 20.14 -6.47
C VAL A 373 -2.95 21.49 -6.70
N MET A 374 -1.74 21.51 -7.26
CA MET A 374 -1.02 22.76 -7.56
C MET A 374 -1.70 23.56 -8.68
N ALA A 375 -2.14 22.91 -9.75
CA ALA A 375 -2.89 23.56 -10.83
C ALA A 375 -4.23 24.14 -10.33
N LEU A 376 -4.91 23.42 -9.43
CA LEU A 376 -6.11 23.89 -8.76
C LEU A 376 -5.82 25.14 -7.90
N ALA A 377 -4.70 25.15 -7.15
CA ALA A 377 -4.30 26.30 -6.34
C ALA A 377 -4.08 27.55 -7.23
N ASP A 378 -3.38 27.39 -8.36
CA ASP A 378 -3.19 28.46 -9.32
C ASP A 378 -4.53 28.98 -9.90
N ALA A 379 -5.43 28.08 -10.30
CA ALA A 379 -6.73 28.45 -10.82
C ALA A 379 -7.60 29.21 -9.79
N LEU A 380 -7.65 28.71 -8.56
CA LEU A 380 -8.43 29.35 -7.48
C LEU A 380 -7.83 30.68 -7.03
N SER A 381 -6.51 30.86 -7.12
CA SER A 381 -5.84 32.11 -6.78
C SER A 381 -6.32 33.28 -7.65
N LYS A 382 -6.66 33.00 -8.90
CA LYS A 382 -7.15 33.97 -9.90
C LYS A 382 -8.64 34.30 -9.77
N MET A 383 -9.35 33.58 -8.90
CA MET A 383 -10.77 33.85 -8.67
C MET A 383 -10.96 35.09 -7.81
N PRO A 384 -11.81 36.05 -8.24
CA PRO A 384 -12.03 37.30 -7.49
C PRO A 384 -12.80 37.07 -6.19
N VAL A 385 -13.67 36.06 -6.16
CA VAL A 385 -14.53 35.74 -5.01
C VAL A 385 -14.31 34.30 -4.59
N ARG A 386 -13.93 34.12 -3.34
CA ARG A 386 -13.91 32.83 -2.61
C ARG A 386 -14.67 33.00 -1.32
N THR A 387 -15.70 32.19 -1.13
CA THR A 387 -16.57 32.25 0.06
C THR A 387 -16.06 31.38 1.20
N ARG A 388 -15.15 30.43 0.93
CA ARG A 388 -14.53 29.51 1.88
C ARG A 388 -13.02 29.56 1.78
N ASN A 389 -12.34 29.17 2.86
CA ASN A 389 -10.92 28.93 2.86
C ASN A 389 -10.65 27.59 2.16
N VAL A 390 -9.66 27.55 1.28
CA VAL A 390 -9.27 26.31 0.59
C VAL A 390 -7.85 25.94 1.00
N VAL A 391 -7.70 24.81 1.66
CA VAL A 391 -6.42 24.23 2.08
C VAL A 391 -5.91 23.30 0.98
N PHE A 392 -4.66 23.48 0.63
CA PHE A 392 -3.90 22.59 -0.26
C PHE A 392 -2.91 21.83 0.62
N ALA A 393 -3.12 20.53 0.73
CA ALA A 393 -2.39 19.65 1.61
C ALA A 393 -1.71 18.54 0.82
N LEU A 394 -0.38 18.59 0.80
CA LEU A 394 0.44 17.58 0.14
C LEU A 394 1.05 16.70 1.23
N TRP A 395 0.62 15.43 1.25
CA TRP A 395 0.96 14.50 2.32
C TRP A 395 2.29 13.81 2.05
N SER A 396 3.04 13.55 3.10
CA SER A 396 4.22 12.68 3.07
C SER A 396 3.95 11.39 3.82
N ALA A 397 4.74 10.35 3.54
CA ALA A 397 4.62 9.02 4.13
C ALA A 397 3.24 8.36 3.95
N GLU A 398 2.59 8.60 2.81
CA GLU A 398 1.39 7.87 2.38
C GLU A 398 1.75 6.41 2.12
N GLU A 399 2.85 6.17 1.39
CA GLU A 399 3.40 4.87 1.00
C GLU A 399 3.79 3.99 2.20
N LEU A 400 3.90 4.60 3.37
CA LEU A 400 4.20 3.95 4.64
C LEU A 400 2.94 3.69 5.49
N GLY A 401 1.75 3.89 4.90
CA GLY A 401 0.46 3.65 5.53
C GLY A 401 -0.26 4.90 5.99
N LEU A 402 -0.36 5.91 5.12
CA LEU A 402 -1.16 7.12 5.29
C LEU A 402 -0.72 8.00 6.48
N VAL A 403 0.58 7.96 6.83
CA VAL A 403 1.06 8.54 8.11
C VAL A 403 0.84 10.05 8.15
N GLY A 404 1.14 10.77 7.05
CA GLY A 404 1.02 12.22 7.00
C GLY A 404 -0.40 12.73 7.10
N SER A 405 -1.33 12.15 6.36
CA SER A 405 -2.75 12.51 6.43
C SER A 405 -3.38 12.14 7.77
N ALA A 406 -2.97 11.00 8.35
CA ALA A 406 -3.41 10.57 9.68
C ALA A 406 -2.91 11.54 10.77
N GLU A 407 -1.64 11.98 10.70
CA GLU A 407 -1.09 12.98 11.62
C GLU A 407 -1.90 14.29 11.57
N PHE A 408 -2.22 14.77 10.36
CA PHE A 408 -3.06 15.95 10.18
C PHE A 408 -4.48 15.74 10.75
N ALA A 409 -5.12 14.60 10.45
CA ALA A 409 -6.48 14.33 10.91
C ALA A 409 -6.57 14.10 12.44
N ASN A 410 -5.50 13.59 13.07
CA ASN A 410 -5.44 13.37 14.51
C ASN A 410 -5.02 14.62 15.30
N LYS A 411 -4.23 15.53 14.70
CA LYS A 411 -3.77 16.80 15.31
C LYS A 411 -4.05 17.95 14.35
N PRO A 412 -5.33 18.18 13.99
CA PRO A 412 -5.66 19.09 12.91
C PRO A 412 -5.30 20.55 13.28
N PRO A 413 -4.55 21.25 12.41
CA PRO A 413 -4.19 22.66 12.66
C PRO A 413 -5.37 23.62 12.48
N VAL A 414 -6.46 23.14 11.87
CA VAL A 414 -7.78 23.80 11.85
C VAL A 414 -8.81 22.82 12.42
N PRO A 415 -9.85 23.29 13.14
CA PRO A 415 -10.83 22.38 13.75
C PRO A 415 -11.43 21.42 12.71
N ILE A 416 -11.31 20.13 12.97
CA ILE A 416 -11.72 19.07 12.00
C ILE A 416 -13.22 19.13 11.70
N ASP A 417 -14.04 19.48 12.67
CA ASP A 417 -15.48 19.65 12.56
C ASP A 417 -15.88 20.88 11.73
N GLN A 418 -14.94 21.81 11.46
CA GLN A 418 -15.13 22.94 10.57
C GLN A 418 -14.69 22.66 9.12
N ILE A 419 -14.18 21.47 8.83
CA ILE A 419 -13.86 21.05 7.46
C ILE A 419 -15.15 20.51 6.82
N ASP A 420 -15.52 21.12 5.70
CA ASP A 420 -16.73 20.76 4.96
C ASP A 420 -16.54 19.55 4.07
N ALA A 421 -15.37 19.48 3.43
CA ALA A 421 -15.03 18.42 2.50
C ALA A 421 -13.52 18.17 2.43
N TYR A 422 -13.13 16.94 2.14
CA TYR A 422 -11.80 16.56 1.70
C TYR A 422 -11.86 15.95 0.29
N ILE A 423 -10.97 16.40 -0.60
CA ILE A 423 -10.88 15.90 -1.98
C ILE A 423 -9.44 15.44 -2.22
N ASN A 424 -9.26 14.17 -2.53
CA ASN A 424 -7.99 13.52 -2.80
C ASN A 424 -7.79 13.24 -4.28
N PHE A 425 -6.54 13.32 -4.73
CA PHE A 425 -6.13 12.93 -6.08
C PHE A 425 -4.95 11.96 -5.97
N ASP A 426 -5.15 10.76 -6.52
CA ASP A 426 -4.16 9.70 -6.44
C ASP A 426 -4.16 8.87 -7.74
N MET A 427 -3.04 8.89 -8.46
CA MET A 427 -2.90 8.26 -9.77
C MET A 427 -3.95 8.75 -10.77
N VAL A 428 -3.89 10.02 -11.15
CA VAL A 428 -4.87 10.66 -12.05
C VAL A 428 -4.33 11.02 -13.44
N GLY A 429 -3.11 10.60 -13.79
CA GLY A 429 -2.41 10.97 -15.03
C GLY A 429 -2.39 9.90 -16.14
N ARG A 430 -3.00 8.74 -15.94
CA ARG A 430 -2.96 7.60 -16.89
C ARG A 430 -4.37 7.20 -17.36
N MET A 431 -5.19 8.18 -17.71
CA MET A 431 -6.57 7.97 -18.15
C MET A 431 -6.66 7.04 -19.35
N GLN A 432 -7.59 6.10 -19.30
CA GLN A 432 -7.91 5.19 -20.41
C GLN A 432 -9.40 5.29 -20.72
N GLU A 433 -9.73 5.29 -22.01
CA GLU A 433 -11.13 5.32 -22.47
C GLU A 433 -11.98 6.42 -21.83
N ASN A 434 -11.37 7.58 -21.54
CA ASN A 434 -12.03 8.72 -20.87
C ASN A 434 -12.64 8.40 -19.49
N LYS A 435 -12.20 7.33 -18.83
CA LYS A 435 -12.72 6.87 -17.54
C LYS A 435 -12.03 7.55 -16.38
N LEU A 436 -12.81 8.13 -15.47
CA LEU A 436 -12.36 8.67 -14.19
C LEU A 436 -13.19 8.05 -13.07
N THR A 437 -12.54 7.51 -12.07
CA THR A 437 -13.23 6.95 -10.91
C THR A 437 -13.25 7.96 -9.76
N ALA A 438 -14.44 8.22 -9.21
CA ALA A 438 -14.64 8.96 -7.98
C ALA A 438 -15.02 7.99 -6.87
N GLN A 439 -14.17 7.84 -5.88
CA GLN A 439 -14.33 6.95 -4.73
C GLN A 439 -14.86 7.72 -3.52
N ALA A 440 -15.34 7.00 -2.51
CA ALA A 440 -15.89 7.57 -1.26
C ALA A 440 -17.14 8.43 -1.45
N THR A 441 -17.86 8.27 -2.56
CA THR A 441 -19.05 9.08 -2.86
C THR A 441 -20.20 8.84 -1.86
N GLY A 442 -20.20 7.69 -1.16
CA GLY A 442 -21.17 7.39 -0.10
C GLY A 442 -21.01 8.24 1.16
N THR A 443 -19.88 8.94 1.33
CA THR A 443 -19.62 9.76 2.53
C THR A 443 -20.50 11.01 2.64
N SER A 444 -21.20 11.39 1.56
CA SER A 444 -22.24 12.42 1.58
C SER A 444 -23.26 12.20 0.46
N PRO A 445 -24.57 12.37 0.73
CA PRO A 445 -25.61 12.26 -0.28
C PRO A 445 -25.54 13.36 -1.35
N SER A 446 -24.76 14.41 -1.12
CA SER A 446 -24.61 15.53 -2.05
C SER A 446 -23.60 15.24 -3.17
N TRP A 447 -22.69 14.27 -2.99
CA TRP A 447 -21.61 14.01 -3.93
C TRP A 447 -22.09 13.70 -5.35
N PRO A 448 -23.05 12.79 -5.59
CA PRO A 448 -23.47 12.47 -6.94
C PRO A 448 -23.93 13.70 -7.73
N SER A 449 -24.75 14.57 -7.11
CA SER A 449 -25.25 15.79 -7.76
C SER A 449 -24.15 16.83 -8.04
N ILE A 450 -23.18 16.98 -7.13
CA ILE A 450 -22.03 17.88 -7.32
C ILE A 450 -21.17 17.40 -8.47
N LEU A 451 -20.86 16.10 -8.50
CA LEU A 451 -20.04 15.46 -9.53
C LEU A 451 -20.70 15.51 -10.90
N GLU A 452 -21.98 15.18 -11.00
CA GLU A 452 -22.73 15.23 -12.25
C GLU A 452 -22.69 16.65 -12.86
N ARG A 453 -22.99 17.67 -12.05
CA ARG A 453 -22.96 19.06 -12.51
C ARG A 453 -21.55 19.54 -12.88
N ALA A 454 -20.53 19.10 -12.17
CA ALA A 454 -19.14 19.43 -12.51
C ALA A 454 -18.71 18.75 -13.81
N ASN A 455 -19.19 17.53 -14.04
CA ASN A 455 -18.81 16.72 -15.19
C ASN A 455 -19.45 17.18 -16.52
N VAL A 456 -20.47 18.02 -16.49
CA VAL A 456 -21.11 18.56 -17.72
C VAL A 456 -20.08 19.20 -18.66
N ALA A 457 -19.09 19.91 -18.11
CA ALA A 457 -18.05 20.56 -18.89
C ALA A 457 -16.83 19.65 -19.14
N ALA A 458 -16.52 18.76 -18.20
CA ALA A 458 -15.38 17.86 -18.28
C ALA A 458 -15.65 16.66 -19.19
N GLY A 459 -16.86 16.10 -19.17
CA GLY A 459 -17.32 15.04 -20.07
C GLY A 459 -16.63 13.69 -19.85
N PHE A 460 -16.22 13.38 -18.61
CA PHE A 460 -15.64 12.07 -18.29
C PHE A 460 -16.70 10.97 -18.25
N ASP A 461 -16.33 9.76 -18.60
CA ASP A 461 -17.04 8.55 -18.22
C ASP A 461 -16.75 8.30 -16.73
N LEU A 462 -17.62 8.86 -15.87
CA LEU A 462 -17.40 8.94 -14.44
C LEU A 462 -17.97 7.71 -13.73
N THR A 463 -17.12 6.92 -13.12
CA THR A 463 -17.51 5.79 -12.27
C THR A 463 -17.57 6.25 -10.81
N LEU A 464 -18.73 6.09 -10.17
CA LEU A 464 -18.93 6.43 -8.76
C LEU A 464 -18.80 5.17 -7.89
N GLN A 465 -17.94 5.23 -6.87
CA GLN A 465 -17.76 4.19 -5.87
C GLN A 465 -18.06 4.76 -4.48
N GLU A 466 -19.00 4.16 -3.79
CA GLU A 466 -19.48 4.66 -2.50
C GLU A 466 -18.50 4.37 -1.36
N ASP A 467 -17.70 3.31 -1.46
CA ASP A 467 -16.80 2.80 -0.42
C ASP A 467 -15.63 3.77 -0.12
N PRO A 468 -15.52 4.31 1.11
CA PRO A 468 -14.43 5.20 1.54
C PRO A 468 -13.24 4.44 2.16
N TYR A 469 -13.30 3.12 2.28
CA TYR A 469 -12.31 2.30 2.97
C TYR A 469 -11.17 1.84 2.05
N GLN A 470 -10.85 2.67 1.06
CA GLN A 470 -9.70 2.47 0.19
C GLN A 470 -8.39 2.83 0.92
N PRO A 471 -7.26 2.19 0.59
CA PRO A 471 -5.96 2.50 1.19
C PRO A 471 -5.37 3.79 0.57
N THR A 472 -6.04 4.91 0.76
CA THR A 472 -5.63 6.26 0.32
C THR A 472 -5.89 7.26 1.45
N ASP A 473 -5.35 8.47 1.33
CA ASP A 473 -5.48 9.53 2.34
C ASP A 473 -6.93 9.87 2.73
N VAL A 474 -7.90 9.50 1.90
CA VAL A 474 -9.34 9.60 2.21
C VAL A 474 -9.70 8.87 3.51
N ALA A 475 -9.05 7.73 3.79
CA ALA A 475 -9.35 6.95 4.98
C ALA A 475 -9.15 7.74 6.27
N SER A 476 -8.13 8.61 6.32
CA SER A 476 -7.83 9.48 7.48
C SER A 476 -8.97 10.47 7.75
N PHE A 477 -9.48 11.12 6.70
CA PHE A 477 -10.56 12.11 6.82
C PHE A 477 -11.94 11.47 7.03
N ASN A 478 -12.23 10.36 6.34
CA ASN A 478 -13.44 9.58 6.58
C ASN A 478 -13.50 9.10 8.04
N GLY A 479 -12.37 8.61 8.58
CA GLY A 479 -12.26 8.22 9.99
C GLY A 479 -12.50 9.37 10.97
N ALA A 480 -12.24 10.61 10.54
CA ALA A 480 -12.49 11.84 11.30
C ALA A 480 -13.90 12.42 11.08
N GLY A 481 -14.76 11.79 10.28
CA GLY A 481 -16.14 12.24 10.03
C GLY A 481 -16.26 13.38 9.03
N VAL A 482 -15.32 13.52 8.10
CA VAL A 482 -15.31 14.54 7.04
C VAL A 482 -15.82 13.91 5.74
N PRO A 483 -16.82 14.51 5.07
CA PRO A 483 -17.24 14.11 3.73
C PRO A 483 -16.07 14.12 2.76
N SER A 484 -15.78 13.01 2.09
CA SER A 484 -14.55 12.84 1.34
C SER A 484 -14.78 12.29 -0.06
N LEU A 485 -13.88 12.63 -1.00
CA LEU A 485 -13.77 12.05 -2.33
C LEU A 485 -12.33 11.67 -2.63
N SER A 486 -12.10 10.63 -3.40
CA SER A 486 -10.81 10.33 -4.03
C SER A 486 -10.99 10.11 -5.52
N PHE A 487 -10.12 10.69 -6.32
CA PHE A 487 -10.11 10.51 -7.77
C PHE A 487 -8.91 9.68 -8.20
N THR A 488 -9.15 8.75 -9.13
CA THR A 488 -8.10 7.92 -9.73
C THR A 488 -8.46 7.50 -11.15
N THR A 489 -7.45 7.33 -12.00
CA THR A 489 -7.59 6.72 -13.33
C THR A 489 -7.34 5.21 -13.30
N GLY A 490 -7.06 4.65 -12.12
CA GLY A 490 -6.84 3.22 -11.90
C GLY A 490 -5.39 2.78 -11.98
N ALA A 491 -5.16 1.53 -11.60
CA ALA A 491 -3.84 0.94 -11.62
C ALA A 491 -3.37 0.62 -13.06
N HIS A 492 -2.06 0.69 -13.28
CA HIS A 492 -1.43 0.38 -14.56
C HIS A 492 -0.19 -0.51 -14.36
N ALA A 493 0.38 -1.01 -15.46
CA ALA A 493 1.49 -1.97 -15.42
C ALA A 493 2.79 -1.40 -14.81
N ASP A 494 2.92 -0.09 -14.71
CA ASP A 494 4.10 0.60 -14.16
C ASP A 494 3.97 0.95 -12.66
N TYR A 495 2.82 0.65 -12.03
CA TYR A 495 2.55 0.93 -10.62
C TYR A 495 3.68 0.37 -9.74
N HIS A 496 4.20 1.19 -8.83
CA HIS A 496 5.31 0.87 -7.91
C HIS A 496 6.59 0.38 -8.61
N LYS A 497 6.86 0.86 -9.84
CA LYS A 497 8.06 0.50 -10.60
C LYS A 497 8.84 1.74 -11.04
N PRO A 498 10.17 1.60 -11.28
CA PRO A 498 10.98 2.66 -11.87
C PRO A 498 10.48 3.14 -13.24
N SER A 499 9.65 2.34 -13.89
CA SER A 499 9.06 2.65 -15.21
C SER A 499 7.85 3.59 -15.15
N ASP A 500 7.38 4.02 -13.97
CA ASP A 500 6.39 5.09 -13.85
C ASP A 500 7.04 6.46 -14.04
N THR A 501 7.05 6.91 -15.29
CA THR A 501 7.82 8.07 -15.78
C THR A 501 6.95 9.14 -16.39
N ALA A 502 7.41 10.39 -16.37
CA ALA A 502 6.66 11.58 -16.79
C ALA A 502 6.28 11.60 -18.27
N ASP A 503 6.99 10.88 -19.13
CA ASP A 503 6.68 10.76 -20.56
C ASP A 503 5.44 9.90 -20.84
N LYS A 504 4.99 9.11 -19.86
CA LYS A 504 3.81 8.25 -19.94
C LYS A 504 2.51 8.93 -19.49
N ILE A 505 2.59 10.12 -18.95
CA ILE A 505 1.42 10.86 -18.45
C ILE A 505 0.66 11.49 -19.62
N ASP A 506 -0.66 11.30 -19.61
CA ASP A 506 -1.57 12.06 -20.50
C ASP A 506 -1.85 13.44 -19.91
N TYR A 507 -1.06 14.41 -20.30
CA TYR A 507 -1.18 15.78 -19.79
C TYR A 507 -2.45 16.49 -20.23
N THR A 508 -3.05 16.08 -21.33
CA THR A 508 -4.31 16.65 -21.80
C THR A 508 -5.43 16.27 -20.86
N ASP A 509 -5.50 15.01 -20.52
CA ASP A 509 -6.51 14.51 -19.60
C ASP A 509 -6.21 14.92 -18.16
N LEU A 510 -4.95 14.98 -17.74
CA LEU A 510 -4.56 15.46 -16.42
C LEU A 510 -4.96 16.94 -16.21
N ASP A 511 -4.78 17.79 -17.21
CA ASP A 511 -5.25 19.18 -17.19
C ASP A 511 -6.78 19.28 -17.10
N ARG A 512 -7.51 18.37 -17.77
CA ARG A 512 -8.98 18.26 -17.65
C ARG A 512 -9.40 17.84 -16.23
N VAL A 513 -8.66 16.92 -15.59
CA VAL A 513 -8.91 16.54 -14.19
C VAL A 513 -8.72 17.75 -13.27
N ALA A 514 -7.69 18.58 -13.49
CA ALA A 514 -7.48 19.81 -12.70
C ALA A 514 -8.62 20.83 -12.90
N ASP A 515 -9.15 20.97 -14.13
CA ASP A 515 -10.32 21.82 -14.38
C ASP A 515 -11.59 21.28 -13.74
N PHE A 516 -11.78 19.97 -13.78
CA PHE A 516 -12.88 19.28 -13.10
C PHE A 516 -12.83 19.47 -11.58
N ALA A 517 -11.65 19.28 -10.98
CA ALA A 517 -11.39 19.56 -9.57
C ALA A 517 -11.74 21.01 -9.20
N THR A 518 -11.31 21.96 -10.04
CA THR A 518 -11.64 23.37 -9.88
C THR A 518 -13.15 23.62 -9.89
N SER A 519 -13.88 22.95 -10.80
CA SER A 519 -15.35 23.04 -10.87
C SER A 519 -16.03 22.50 -9.61
N ILE A 520 -15.52 21.39 -9.05
CA ILE A 520 -16.06 20.81 -7.80
C ILE A 520 -15.87 21.77 -6.64
N VAL A 521 -14.64 22.27 -6.44
CA VAL A 521 -14.34 23.20 -5.33
C VAL A 521 -15.15 24.48 -5.43
N ARG A 522 -15.33 25.03 -6.65
CA ARG A 522 -16.21 26.19 -6.85
C ARG A 522 -17.62 25.94 -6.41
N ARG A 523 -18.20 24.76 -6.75
CA ARG A 523 -19.55 24.41 -6.33
C ARG A 523 -19.68 24.27 -4.82
N LEU A 524 -18.67 23.71 -4.18
CA LEU A 524 -18.61 23.68 -2.71
C LEU A 524 -18.55 25.07 -2.11
N MET A 525 -17.83 26.01 -2.72
CA MET A 525 -17.80 27.41 -2.27
C MET A 525 -19.15 28.10 -2.45
N ASP A 526 -19.90 27.77 -3.50
CA ASP A 526 -21.22 28.36 -3.78
C ASP A 526 -22.34 27.77 -2.89
N THR A 527 -22.09 26.68 -2.17
CA THR A 527 -23.05 26.01 -1.29
C THR A 527 -23.03 26.67 0.09
N VAL A 528 -24.17 27.10 0.59
CA VAL A 528 -24.29 27.75 1.92
C VAL A 528 -24.29 26.71 3.03
N ASP A 529 -25.09 25.67 2.87
CA ASP A 529 -25.21 24.58 3.84
C ASP A 529 -24.00 23.64 3.77
N PRO A 530 -23.47 23.18 4.91
CA PRO A 530 -22.37 22.22 4.91
C PRO A 530 -22.81 20.87 4.38
N LEU A 531 -21.85 20.12 3.83
CA LEU A 531 -22.11 18.74 3.43
C LEU A 531 -22.45 17.88 4.67
N GLN A 532 -23.48 17.06 4.52
CA GLN A 532 -23.82 16.08 5.54
C GLN A 532 -22.85 14.89 5.42
N PHE A 533 -22.15 14.58 6.50
CA PHE A 533 -21.36 13.34 6.57
C PHE A 533 -22.28 12.15 6.82
N VAL A 534 -22.07 11.09 6.06
CA VAL A 534 -22.69 9.79 6.26
C VAL A 534 -21.59 8.75 6.45
N LYS A 535 -21.66 8.04 7.57
CA LYS A 535 -20.79 6.89 7.79
C LYS A 535 -21.28 5.75 6.88
N VAL A 536 -20.49 5.41 5.88
CA VAL A 536 -20.83 4.37 4.91
C VAL A 536 -20.78 3.01 5.59
N GLU A 537 -21.82 2.21 5.40
CA GLU A 537 -21.76 0.79 5.69
C GLU A 537 -20.93 0.13 4.59
N GLN A 538 -19.94 -0.68 4.97
CA GLN A 538 -19.12 -1.34 3.96
C GLN A 538 -19.98 -2.27 3.13
N SER A 539 -20.23 -1.88 1.87
CA SER A 539 -20.89 -2.77 0.92
C SER A 539 -19.99 -3.98 0.67
N GLN A 540 -20.62 -5.15 0.65
CA GLN A 540 -20.00 -6.46 0.59
C GLN A 540 -19.22 -6.74 -0.72
N GLN A 541 -19.05 -5.74 -1.62
CA GLN A 541 -18.50 -5.91 -2.96
C GLN A 541 -17.03 -5.51 -3.16
N SER A 542 -16.39 -4.83 -2.20
CA SER A 542 -15.02 -4.28 -2.38
C SER A 542 -13.98 -5.11 -1.65
N ALA A 543 -13.77 -6.36 -2.00
CA ALA A 543 -12.63 -7.09 -1.47
C ALA A 543 -12.13 -8.19 -2.41
N SER A 544 -11.36 -7.78 -3.38
CA SER A 544 -10.45 -8.67 -4.08
C SER A 544 -9.04 -8.57 -3.48
N ARG A 545 -8.88 -9.01 -2.22
CA ARG A 545 -7.60 -9.50 -1.72
C ARG A 545 -7.79 -10.96 -1.36
N THR A 546 -7.22 -11.82 -2.18
CA THR A 546 -7.13 -13.27 -1.98
C THR A 546 -6.55 -13.57 -0.60
N GLY A 547 -7.39 -14.04 0.32
CA GLY A 547 -6.89 -14.65 1.54
C GLY A 547 -7.80 -14.60 2.78
N VAL A 548 -8.33 -13.47 3.19
CA VAL A 548 -9.11 -13.37 4.44
C VAL A 548 -10.60 -13.53 4.14
N ARG A 549 -11.18 -14.63 4.60
CA ARG A 549 -12.61 -14.97 4.38
C ARG A 549 -13.55 -14.27 5.35
N VAL A 550 -13.02 -13.67 6.41
CA VAL A 550 -13.76 -13.18 7.56
C VAL A 550 -13.71 -11.67 7.65
N PHE A 551 -14.84 -11.06 7.91
CA PHE A 551 -14.98 -9.63 8.10
C PHE A 551 -15.42 -9.32 9.54
N THR A 552 -14.65 -8.50 10.26
CA THR A 552 -14.92 -8.05 11.63
C THR A 552 -15.39 -6.61 11.72
N GLY A 553 -15.20 -5.80 10.68
CA GLY A 553 -15.59 -4.40 10.68
C GLY A 553 -14.70 -3.48 11.53
N THR A 554 -13.50 -3.92 11.91
CA THR A 554 -12.50 -3.09 12.58
C THR A 554 -11.69 -2.29 11.57
N ILE A 555 -11.31 -1.07 11.93
CA ILE A 555 -10.38 -0.22 11.17
C ILE A 555 -9.14 -0.03 12.05
N PRO A 556 -8.02 -0.71 11.72
CA PRO A 556 -6.78 -0.61 12.48
C PRO A 556 -6.14 0.78 12.38
N ASP A 557 -5.43 1.16 13.44
CA ASP A 557 -4.43 2.22 13.38
C ASP A 557 -3.07 1.58 13.12
N TYR A 558 -2.57 1.74 11.89
CA TYR A 558 -1.31 1.13 11.45
C TYR A 558 -0.06 1.81 12.02
N ALA A 559 -0.20 3.04 12.51
CA ALA A 559 0.90 3.84 13.08
C ALA A 559 1.01 3.72 14.61
N SER A 560 0.17 2.90 15.24
CA SER A 560 0.07 2.81 16.69
C SER A 560 1.18 1.97 17.33
N ASN A 561 1.71 2.46 18.48
CA ASN A 561 2.59 1.72 19.40
C ASN A 561 1.85 0.97 20.50
N ALA A 562 0.52 0.92 20.47
CA ALA A 562 -0.27 0.27 21.49
C ALA A 562 0.08 -1.22 21.59
N LYS A 563 0.12 -1.76 22.80
CA LYS A 563 0.18 -3.21 23.02
C LYS A 563 -1.21 -3.80 22.78
N GLY A 564 -1.49 -4.17 21.52
CA GLY A 564 -2.78 -4.60 21.01
C GLY A 564 -3.09 -3.98 19.65
N LEU A 565 -4.30 -4.21 19.16
CA LEU A 565 -4.80 -3.52 17.97
C LEU A 565 -5.57 -2.27 18.38
N LEU A 566 -4.95 -1.09 18.23
CA LEU A 566 -5.67 0.18 18.35
C LEU A 566 -6.62 0.34 17.17
N LEU A 567 -7.86 0.70 17.45
CA LEU A 567 -8.85 0.99 16.42
C LEU A 567 -8.86 2.49 16.10
N SER A 568 -8.53 2.84 14.87
CA SER A 568 -8.76 4.19 14.33
C SER A 568 -10.25 4.43 14.06
N GLY A 569 -11.05 3.35 13.99
CA GLY A 569 -12.49 3.37 13.83
C GLY A 569 -13.10 1.98 13.75
N VAL A 570 -14.41 1.95 13.55
CA VAL A 570 -15.17 0.75 13.19
C VAL A 570 -16.10 1.07 12.02
N ILE A 571 -16.34 0.07 11.19
CA ILE A 571 -17.20 0.20 10.01
C ILE A 571 -18.65 0.23 10.44
N GLY A 572 -19.43 1.18 9.90
CA GLY A 572 -20.86 1.33 10.17
C GLY A 572 -21.64 0.07 9.80
N GLY A 573 -22.56 -0.37 10.68
CA GLY A 573 -23.32 -1.60 10.50
C GLY A 573 -22.50 -2.89 10.60
N GLY A 574 -21.18 -2.79 10.74
CA GLY A 574 -20.27 -3.93 10.79
C GLY A 574 -20.28 -4.67 12.14
N PRO A 575 -19.70 -5.91 12.16
CA PRO A 575 -19.66 -6.72 13.38
C PRO A 575 -19.02 -6.03 14.58
N ALA A 576 -17.95 -5.23 14.38
CA ALA A 576 -17.29 -4.52 15.47
C ALA A 576 -18.18 -3.43 16.08
N GLU A 577 -18.90 -2.67 15.26
CA GLU A 577 -19.84 -1.66 15.75
C GLU A 577 -21.02 -2.32 16.50
N GLN A 578 -21.57 -3.40 15.95
CA GLN A 578 -22.64 -4.17 16.58
C GLN A 578 -22.20 -4.77 17.93
N ALA A 579 -20.91 -5.14 18.04
CA ALA A 579 -20.29 -5.59 19.28
C ALA A 579 -19.98 -4.45 20.27
N GLY A 580 -20.23 -3.18 19.90
CA GLY A 580 -20.01 -2.02 20.77
C GLY A 580 -18.55 -1.54 20.83
N LEU A 581 -17.70 -2.00 19.90
CA LEU A 581 -16.35 -1.47 19.71
C LEU A 581 -16.42 -0.08 19.05
N GLN A 582 -15.41 0.76 19.31
CA GLN A 582 -15.37 2.13 18.80
C GLN A 582 -13.92 2.61 18.59
N LYS A 583 -13.77 3.76 17.94
CA LYS A 583 -12.47 4.45 17.81
C LYS A 583 -11.82 4.63 19.18
N GLY A 584 -10.53 4.34 19.26
CA GLY A 584 -9.71 4.45 20.48
C GLY A 584 -9.70 3.19 21.34
N ASP A 585 -10.50 2.16 21.05
CA ASP A 585 -10.39 0.86 21.71
C ASP A 585 -9.11 0.15 21.24
N VAL A 586 -8.46 -0.57 22.17
CA VAL A 586 -7.31 -1.42 21.88
C VAL A 586 -7.70 -2.88 22.09
N VAL A 587 -7.86 -3.63 21.00
CA VAL A 587 -8.15 -5.08 21.11
C VAL A 587 -6.89 -5.80 21.55
N VAL A 588 -6.99 -6.54 22.67
CA VAL A 588 -5.88 -7.28 23.30
C VAL A 588 -6.08 -8.80 23.27
N GLU A 589 -7.28 -9.27 22.92
CA GLU A 589 -7.58 -10.70 22.74
C GLU A 589 -8.79 -10.86 21.80
N ILE A 590 -8.75 -11.81 20.89
CA ILE A 590 -9.89 -12.25 20.08
C ILE A 590 -9.89 -13.77 19.92
N ALA A 591 -11.04 -14.41 20.12
CA ALA A 591 -11.20 -15.86 20.05
C ALA A 591 -10.16 -16.64 20.90
N GLY A 592 -9.76 -16.10 22.05
CA GLY A 592 -8.73 -16.68 22.90
C GLY A 592 -7.28 -16.42 22.48
N GLN A 593 -7.07 -15.74 21.36
CA GLN A 593 -5.74 -15.36 20.88
C GLN A 593 -5.33 -14.01 21.46
N SER A 594 -4.17 -13.95 22.09
CA SER A 594 -3.59 -12.71 22.59
C SER A 594 -3.11 -11.84 21.41
N ILE A 595 -3.52 -10.59 21.40
CA ILE A 595 -3.19 -9.61 20.37
C ILE A 595 -2.19 -8.62 20.96
N ALA A 596 -0.94 -8.70 20.56
CA ALA A 596 0.10 -7.74 20.95
C ALA A 596 0.30 -6.64 19.90
N ASN A 597 -0.16 -6.85 18.66
CA ASN A 597 0.01 -5.94 17.54
C ASN A 597 -1.00 -6.25 16.43
N ILE A 598 -0.98 -5.45 15.37
CA ILE A 598 -1.87 -5.60 14.21
C ILE A 598 -1.68 -6.94 13.46
N TYR A 599 -0.47 -7.48 13.44
CA TYR A 599 -0.20 -8.74 12.74
C TYR A 599 -0.83 -9.92 13.48
N ASP A 600 -0.74 -9.95 14.82
CA ASP A 600 -1.44 -10.95 15.63
C ASP A 600 -2.93 -10.94 15.34
N TYR A 601 -3.51 -9.74 15.19
CA TYR A 601 -4.91 -9.60 14.85
C TYR A 601 -5.21 -10.14 13.46
N THR A 602 -4.38 -9.82 12.47
CA THR A 602 -4.55 -10.30 11.09
C THR A 602 -4.52 -11.84 11.04
N TYR A 603 -3.57 -12.45 11.77
CA TYR A 603 -3.49 -13.92 11.83
C TYR A 603 -4.63 -14.53 12.62
N ALA A 604 -5.10 -13.87 13.69
CA ALA A 604 -6.25 -14.33 14.44
C ALA A 604 -7.55 -14.36 13.60
N LEU A 605 -7.66 -13.51 12.58
CA LEU A 605 -8.80 -13.54 11.65
C LEU A 605 -8.94 -14.89 10.90
N ASP A 606 -7.83 -15.60 10.67
CA ASP A 606 -7.85 -16.92 10.03
C ASP A 606 -8.47 -18.01 10.94
N LEU A 607 -8.53 -17.78 12.25
CA LEU A 607 -9.17 -18.67 13.22
C LEU A 607 -10.69 -18.49 13.32
N LEU A 608 -11.18 -17.34 12.82
CA LEU A 608 -12.59 -17.00 12.98
C LEU A 608 -13.43 -17.72 11.93
N LYS A 609 -14.66 -18.09 12.35
CA LYS A 609 -15.67 -18.66 11.46
C LYS A 609 -16.82 -17.68 11.28
N ILE A 610 -17.28 -17.56 10.05
CA ILE A 610 -18.39 -16.70 9.69
C ILE A 610 -19.64 -17.13 10.45
N GLY A 611 -20.31 -16.19 11.14
CA GLY A 611 -21.55 -16.39 11.87
C GLY A 611 -21.38 -17.01 13.26
N GLU A 612 -20.16 -17.42 13.66
CA GLU A 612 -19.89 -17.91 15.02
C GLU A 612 -19.45 -16.74 15.91
N PRO A 613 -20.17 -16.42 17.02
CA PRO A 613 -19.77 -15.36 17.92
C PRO A 613 -18.49 -15.71 18.64
N VAL A 614 -17.54 -14.79 18.69
CA VAL A 614 -16.26 -14.94 19.37
C VAL A 614 -16.10 -13.86 20.42
N LYS A 615 -15.46 -14.22 21.53
CA LYS A 615 -15.11 -13.28 22.58
C LYS A 615 -14.00 -12.35 22.09
N VAL A 616 -14.20 -11.05 22.32
CA VAL A 616 -13.20 -10.00 22.12
C VAL A 616 -12.95 -9.30 23.44
N VAL A 617 -11.67 -9.19 23.83
CA VAL A 617 -11.25 -8.41 24.98
C VAL A 617 -10.51 -7.18 24.49
N TYR A 618 -10.85 -6.03 25.04
CA TYR A 618 -10.28 -4.76 24.63
C TYR A 618 -10.10 -3.79 25.80
N MET A 619 -9.21 -2.84 25.63
CA MET A 619 -9.01 -1.73 26.54
C MET A 619 -9.73 -0.50 26.00
N ARG A 620 -10.54 0.15 26.83
CA ARG A 620 -11.12 1.47 26.55
C ARG A 620 -10.56 2.46 27.57
N GLY A 621 -9.56 3.24 27.14
CA GLY A 621 -8.71 3.95 28.08
C GLY A 621 -7.92 2.96 28.97
N THR A 622 -8.12 3.03 30.27
CA THR A 622 -7.47 2.10 31.23
C THR A 622 -8.36 0.92 31.64
N GLU A 623 -9.59 0.88 31.19
CA GLU A 623 -10.56 -0.14 31.57
C GLU A 623 -10.52 -1.33 30.61
N ARG A 624 -10.35 -2.53 31.16
CA ARG A 624 -10.45 -3.79 30.40
C ARG A 624 -11.91 -4.23 30.29
N ARG A 625 -12.37 -4.42 29.07
CA ARG A 625 -13.75 -4.79 28.72
C ARG A 625 -13.79 -6.03 27.86
N GLU A 626 -14.95 -6.68 27.83
CA GLU A 626 -15.20 -7.85 27.01
C GLU A 626 -16.51 -7.65 26.23
N THR A 627 -16.54 -8.20 25.01
CA THR A 627 -17.75 -8.24 24.18
C THR A 627 -17.77 -9.51 23.34
N GLN A 628 -18.93 -9.77 22.72
CA GLN A 628 -19.08 -10.82 21.71
C GLN A 628 -19.16 -10.16 20.32
N LEU A 629 -18.31 -10.61 19.42
CA LEU A 629 -18.28 -10.18 18.03
C LEU A 629 -18.66 -11.37 17.16
N THR A 630 -19.63 -11.20 16.27
CA THR A 630 -20.03 -12.24 15.31
C THR A 630 -19.45 -11.88 13.93
N PRO A 631 -18.36 -12.54 13.49
CA PRO A 631 -17.76 -12.24 12.22
C PRO A 631 -18.74 -12.53 11.07
N SER A 632 -18.72 -11.71 10.04
CA SER A 632 -19.49 -11.95 8.81
C SER A 632 -18.59 -12.43 7.66
N ALA A 633 -19.20 -12.88 6.57
CA ALA A 633 -18.44 -13.12 5.35
C ALA A 633 -17.86 -11.79 4.86
N ARG A 634 -16.63 -11.81 4.43
CA ARG A 634 -16.09 -10.75 3.62
C ARG A 634 -16.65 -10.99 2.21
N LYS A 635 -17.61 -10.19 1.81
CA LYS A 635 -18.24 -10.28 0.50
C LYS A 635 -17.47 -9.50 -0.52
#